data_3303d50406926a16b9caf98b06d08b24
#
_entry.id   3303d50406926a16b9caf98b06d08b24
#
_cell.length_a   1.000
_cell.length_b   1.000
_cell.length_c   1.000
_cell.angle_alpha   90.00
_cell.angle_beta   90.00
_cell.angle_gamma   90.00
#
_symmetry.space_group_name_H-M   'P 1'
#
loop_
_entity.id
_entity.type
_entity.pdbx_description
1 polymer ?
#
loop_
_entity_poly.entity_id
_entity_poly.type
_entity_poly.pdbx_seq_one_letter_code
_entity_poly.pdbx_strand_id
1 'polypeptide(L)'
;QNADPTFARVRVRESVLPLIGLELGPGIAEALARTAEQLREDDDALDHMVEEVAEDLAEHVDGGIALPAAALVANPPAIRHRLIRLAAHAEFGVSLTRTQTLEVARLATHWRGQGEVHLPGIRVDRVDGLIRFIAAI
;
A
#
# COMPACT_ATOMS: atom_id res chain seq x y z
N GLN A 1 10.57 5.57 23.45
CA GLN A 1 10.88 4.31 24.12
C GLN A 1 10.02 3.23 23.52
N ASN A 2 10.59 2.18 22.92
CA ASN A 2 9.91 1.02 22.33
C ASN A 2 9.32 1.23 20.92
N ALA A 3 10.03 1.92 20.05
CA ALA A 3 9.80 1.83 18.62
C ALA A 3 10.33 0.49 18.03
N ASP A 4 10.98 -0.35 18.85
CA ASP A 4 11.49 -1.65 18.42
C ASP A 4 10.36 -2.65 18.25
N PRO A 5 10.10 -3.16 17.02
CA PRO A 5 9.07 -4.16 16.76
C PRO A 5 9.22 -5.45 17.56
N THR A 6 10.45 -5.81 17.95
CA THR A 6 10.75 -7.01 18.75
C THR A 6 10.08 -6.93 20.11
N PHE A 7 10.16 -5.79 20.80
CA PHE A 7 9.51 -5.58 22.08
C PHE A 7 7.99 -5.58 21.98
N ALA A 8 7.43 -5.01 20.92
CA ALA A 8 6.00 -5.03 20.69
C ALA A 8 5.47 -6.47 20.47
N ARG A 9 6.17 -7.27 19.69
CA ARG A 9 5.83 -8.68 19.46
C ARG A 9 5.90 -9.50 20.75
N VAL A 10 6.92 -9.30 21.56
CA VAL A 10 7.07 -9.97 22.86
C VAL A 10 5.92 -9.61 23.79
N ARG A 11 5.56 -8.33 23.90
CA ARG A 11 4.41 -7.88 24.72
C ARG A 11 3.10 -8.50 24.25
N VAL A 12 2.86 -8.54 22.96
CA VAL A 12 1.65 -9.17 22.41
C VAL A 12 1.60 -10.64 22.78
N ARG A 13 2.69 -11.38 22.58
CA ARG A 13 2.74 -12.81 22.86
C ARG A 13 2.63 -13.12 24.34
N GLU A 14 3.29 -12.36 25.22
CA GLU A 14 3.42 -12.67 26.64
C GLU A 14 2.33 -12.05 27.52
N SER A 15 1.74 -10.92 27.08
CA SER A 15 0.77 -10.17 27.87
C SER A 15 -0.61 -10.06 27.22
N VAL A 16 -0.68 -9.72 25.94
CA VAL A 16 -1.94 -9.42 25.25
C VAL A 16 -2.67 -10.69 24.84
N LEU A 17 -2.00 -11.63 24.18
CA LEU A 17 -2.63 -12.88 23.73
C LEU A 17 -3.14 -13.74 24.90
N PRO A 18 -2.41 -13.91 26.03
CA PRO A 18 -2.93 -14.61 27.19
C PRO A 18 -4.17 -13.93 27.79
N LEU A 19 -4.19 -12.58 27.84
CA LEU A 19 -5.35 -11.83 28.34
C LEU A 19 -6.57 -12.01 27.43
N ILE A 20 -6.38 -11.91 26.12
CA ILE A 20 -7.45 -12.15 25.13
C ILE A 20 -8.01 -13.57 25.28
N GLY A 21 -7.14 -14.57 25.44
CA GLY A 21 -7.54 -15.95 25.67
C GLY A 21 -8.34 -16.13 26.94
N LEU A 22 -7.97 -15.41 28.01
CA LEU A 22 -8.68 -15.45 29.29
C LEU A 22 -10.07 -14.78 29.18
N GLU A 23 -10.16 -13.64 28.54
CA GLU A 23 -11.40 -12.84 28.43
C GLU A 23 -12.38 -13.38 27.39
N LEU A 24 -11.89 -13.87 26.24
CA LEU A 24 -12.69 -14.31 25.10
C LEU A 24 -12.78 -15.83 24.96
N GLY A 25 -12.08 -16.57 25.80
CA GLY A 25 -12.10 -18.04 25.86
C GLY A 25 -10.99 -18.72 25.07
N PRO A 26 -10.85 -20.06 25.28
CA PRO A 26 -9.86 -20.87 24.59
C PRO A 26 -10.15 -20.91 23.08
N GLY A 27 -9.11 -20.96 22.28
CA GLY A 27 -9.22 -21.00 20.80
C GLY A 27 -9.17 -19.66 20.11
N ILE A 28 -9.21 -18.53 20.84
CA ILE A 28 -9.09 -17.20 20.19
C ILE A 28 -7.71 -17.00 19.54
N ALA A 29 -6.63 -17.47 20.17
CA ALA A 29 -5.29 -17.39 19.59
C ALA A 29 -5.18 -18.18 18.29
N GLU A 30 -5.77 -19.38 18.23
CA GLU A 30 -5.82 -20.20 17.02
C GLU A 30 -6.68 -19.57 15.93
N ALA A 31 -7.81 -18.95 16.30
CA ALA A 31 -8.68 -18.23 15.38
C ALA A 31 -7.96 -17.02 14.76
N LEU A 32 -7.22 -16.26 15.56
CA LEU A 32 -6.39 -15.15 15.08
C LEU A 32 -5.28 -15.64 14.16
N ALA A 33 -4.64 -16.76 14.48
CA ALA A 33 -3.60 -17.36 13.64
C ALA A 33 -4.16 -17.80 12.28
N ARG A 34 -5.34 -18.41 12.23
CA ARG A 34 -6.01 -18.78 10.97
C ARG A 34 -6.38 -17.54 10.14
N THR A 35 -6.91 -16.50 10.78
CA THR A 35 -7.22 -15.24 10.11
C THR A 35 -5.96 -14.61 9.53
N ALA A 36 -4.86 -14.58 10.27
CA ALA A 36 -3.59 -14.06 9.80
C ALA A 36 -3.04 -14.86 8.60
N GLU A 37 -3.19 -16.19 8.62
CA GLU A 37 -2.79 -17.04 7.50
C GLU A 37 -3.61 -16.76 6.25
N GLN A 38 -4.93 -16.68 6.37
CA GLN A 38 -5.82 -16.34 5.26
C GLN A 38 -5.52 -14.95 4.70
N LEU A 39 -5.26 -13.95 5.56
CA LEU A 39 -4.87 -12.61 5.12
C LEU A 39 -3.54 -12.60 4.35
N ARG A 40 -2.57 -13.43 4.75
CA ARG A 40 -1.31 -13.58 4.00
C ARG A 40 -1.53 -14.21 2.63
N GLU A 41 -2.37 -15.24 2.54
CA GLU A 41 -2.73 -15.87 1.27
C GLU A 41 -3.41 -14.87 0.33
N ASP A 42 -4.37 -14.10 0.85
CA ASP A 42 -5.07 -13.06 0.10
C ASP A 42 -4.12 -11.93 -0.34
N ASP A 43 -3.22 -11.50 0.54
CA ASP A 43 -2.22 -10.47 0.27
C ASP A 43 -1.27 -10.90 -0.84
N ASP A 44 -0.74 -12.12 -0.77
CA ASP A 44 0.14 -12.70 -1.78
C ASP A 44 -0.56 -12.82 -3.14
N ALA A 45 -1.80 -13.27 -3.17
CA ALA A 45 -2.59 -13.38 -4.40
C ALA A 45 -2.85 -12.01 -5.03
N LEU A 46 -3.23 -11.01 -4.23
CA LEU A 46 -3.48 -9.65 -4.70
C LEU A 46 -2.19 -8.98 -5.20
N ASP A 47 -1.07 -9.19 -4.53
CA ASP A 47 0.22 -8.66 -4.96
C ASP A 47 0.64 -9.24 -6.31
N HIS A 48 0.45 -10.55 -6.51
CA HIS A 48 0.73 -11.20 -7.78
C HIS A 48 -0.14 -10.65 -8.93
N MET A 49 -1.44 -10.50 -8.69
CA MET A 49 -2.37 -9.88 -9.65
C MET A 49 -1.96 -8.44 -10.00
N VAL A 50 -1.50 -7.68 -9.02
CA VAL A 50 -1.07 -6.29 -9.21
C VAL A 50 0.21 -6.21 -10.04
N GLU A 51 1.15 -7.11 -9.84
CA GLU A 51 2.37 -7.19 -10.65
C GLU A 51 2.03 -7.41 -12.13
N GLU A 52 1.13 -8.35 -12.43
CA GLU A 52 0.66 -8.61 -13.80
C GLU A 52 -0.01 -7.37 -14.41
N VAL A 53 -0.90 -6.72 -13.67
CA VAL A 53 -1.60 -5.50 -14.13
C VAL A 53 -0.62 -4.36 -14.33
N ALA A 54 0.37 -4.22 -13.45
CA ALA A 54 1.37 -3.16 -13.54
C ALA A 54 2.25 -3.27 -14.80
N GLU A 55 2.60 -4.49 -15.21
CA GLU A 55 3.36 -4.71 -16.45
C GLU A 55 2.66 -4.16 -17.68
N ASP A 56 1.33 -4.26 -17.71
CA ASP A 56 0.51 -3.77 -18.83
C ASP A 56 0.25 -2.25 -18.77
N LEU A 57 0.20 -1.67 -17.56
CA LEU A 57 -0.23 -0.29 -17.34
C LEU A 57 0.90 0.72 -17.18
N ALA A 58 2.05 0.29 -16.67
CA ALA A 58 3.13 1.20 -16.34
C ALA A 58 3.82 1.75 -17.58
N GLU A 59 3.98 3.06 -17.62
CA GLU A 59 4.67 3.77 -18.68
C GLU A 59 5.92 4.47 -18.14
N HIS A 60 7.06 4.30 -18.80
CA HIS A 60 8.24 5.09 -18.46
C HIS A 60 8.06 6.52 -18.94
N VAL A 61 8.34 7.46 -18.04
CA VAL A 61 8.31 8.89 -18.32
C VAL A 61 9.65 9.51 -17.91
N ASP A 62 9.89 10.74 -18.36
CA ASP A 62 11.11 11.44 -17.99
C ASP A 62 11.19 11.62 -16.46
N GLY A 63 12.24 11.06 -15.87
CA GLY A 63 12.48 11.10 -14.42
C GLY A 63 11.68 10.10 -13.57
N GLY A 64 10.95 9.15 -14.18
CA GLY A 64 10.20 8.18 -13.41
C GLY A 64 9.24 7.28 -14.18
N ILE A 65 8.10 7.00 -13.55
CA ILE A 65 7.10 6.08 -14.05
C ILE A 65 5.69 6.70 -13.92
N ALA A 66 4.78 6.30 -14.79
CA ALA A 66 3.40 6.76 -14.76
C ALA A 66 2.40 5.61 -14.85
N LEU A 67 1.23 5.84 -14.26
CA LEU A 67 0.07 4.95 -14.35
C LEU A 67 -1.13 5.74 -14.90
N PRO A 68 -1.92 5.19 -15.85
CA PRO A 68 -3.11 5.85 -16.33
C PRO A 68 -4.12 6.09 -15.19
N ALA A 69 -4.56 7.31 -15.00
CA ALA A 69 -5.56 7.66 -13.99
C ALA A 69 -6.87 6.87 -14.19
N ALA A 70 -7.30 6.71 -15.44
CA ALA A 70 -8.50 5.93 -15.77
C ALA A 70 -8.39 4.46 -15.32
N ALA A 71 -7.22 3.85 -15.44
CA ALA A 71 -6.99 2.48 -14.99
C ALA A 71 -7.03 2.38 -13.45
N LEU A 72 -6.47 3.37 -12.74
CA LEU A 72 -6.57 3.43 -11.29
C LEU A 72 -8.02 3.58 -10.81
N VAL A 73 -8.82 4.37 -11.50
CA VAL A 73 -10.26 4.53 -11.19
C VAL A 73 -11.03 3.25 -11.48
N ALA A 74 -10.73 2.56 -12.58
CA ALA A 74 -11.42 1.35 -13.00
C ALA A 74 -11.15 0.15 -12.09
N ASN A 75 -10.03 0.13 -11.38
CA ASN A 75 -9.67 -0.96 -10.47
C ASN A 75 -10.24 -0.76 -9.06
N PRO A 76 -10.58 -1.86 -8.35
CA PRO A 76 -11.01 -1.77 -6.95
C PRO A 76 -9.94 -1.15 -6.05
N PRO A 77 -10.32 -0.59 -4.89
CA PRO A 77 -9.37 0.05 -3.97
C PRO A 77 -8.17 -0.85 -3.58
N ALA A 78 -8.39 -2.14 -3.37
CA ALA A 78 -7.31 -3.07 -3.02
C ALA A 78 -6.23 -3.17 -4.11
N ILE A 79 -6.64 -3.16 -5.38
CA ILE A 79 -5.72 -3.19 -6.53
C ILE A 79 -5.13 -1.81 -6.77
N ARG A 80 -5.96 -0.77 -6.80
CA ARG A 80 -5.53 0.63 -6.98
C ARG A 80 -4.42 1.04 -6.00
N HIS A 81 -4.63 0.78 -4.72
CA HIS A 81 -3.67 1.16 -3.68
C HIS A 81 -2.38 0.36 -3.76
N ARG A 82 -2.46 -0.91 -4.15
CA ARG A 82 -1.27 -1.73 -4.39
C ARG A 82 -0.48 -1.27 -5.61
N LEU A 83 -1.15 -0.90 -6.71
CA LEU A 83 -0.50 -0.34 -7.90
C LEU A 83 0.29 0.93 -7.57
N ILE A 84 -0.30 1.83 -6.79
CA ILE A 84 0.36 3.06 -6.34
C ILE A 84 1.60 2.75 -5.50
N ARG A 85 1.49 1.87 -4.53
CA ARG A 85 2.64 1.47 -3.70
C ARG A 85 3.71 0.75 -4.48
N LEU A 86 3.31 -0.12 -5.41
CA LEU A 86 4.24 -0.85 -6.27
C LEU A 86 5.03 0.11 -7.15
N ALA A 87 4.39 1.10 -7.79
CA ALA A 87 5.06 2.10 -8.62
C ALA A 87 6.12 2.87 -7.84
N ALA A 88 5.80 3.34 -6.64
CA ALA A 88 6.74 4.05 -5.78
C ALA A 88 7.91 3.15 -5.32
N HIS A 89 7.62 1.91 -4.97
CA HIS A 89 8.62 0.99 -4.44
C HIS A 89 9.53 0.44 -5.53
N ALA A 90 8.97 -0.02 -6.63
CA ALA A 90 9.76 -0.65 -7.70
C ALA A 90 10.71 0.34 -8.39
N GLU A 91 10.23 1.57 -8.62
CA GLU A 91 11.03 2.57 -9.34
C GLU A 91 11.99 3.34 -8.42
N PHE A 92 11.58 3.65 -7.18
CA PHE A 92 12.33 4.54 -6.30
C PHE A 92 12.75 3.93 -4.97
N GLY A 93 12.36 2.69 -4.66
CA GLY A 93 12.59 2.07 -3.35
C GLY A 93 11.81 2.74 -2.21
N VAL A 94 10.77 3.52 -2.52
CA VAL A 94 9.99 4.27 -1.54
C VAL A 94 8.79 3.47 -1.06
N SER A 95 8.68 3.26 0.25
CA SER A 95 7.53 2.61 0.87
C SER A 95 6.53 3.65 1.35
N LEU A 96 5.37 3.69 0.72
CA LEU A 96 4.30 4.64 1.07
C LEU A 96 3.47 4.14 2.26
N THR A 97 3.17 5.04 3.18
CA THR A 97 2.17 4.81 4.22
C THR A 97 0.77 4.76 3.62
N ARG A 98 -0.22 4.29 4.40
CA ARG A 98 -1.62 4.31 3.97
C ARG A 98 -2.09 5.73 3.66
N THR A 99 -1.80 6.70 4.50
CA THR A 99 -2.17 8.11 4.28
C THR A 99 -1.61 8.64 2.96
N GLN A 100 -0.32 8.43 2.72
CA GLN A 100 0.34 8.82 1.48
C GLN A 100 -0.25 8.13 0.25
N THR A 101 -0.54 6.83 0.34
CA THR A 101 -1.20 6.08 -0.73
C THR A 101 -2.57 6.67 -1.08
N LEU A 102 -3.38 7.02 -0.07
CA LEU A 102 -4.69 7.62 -0.27
C LEU A 102 -4.62 9.03 -0.86
N GLU A 103 -3.61 9.83 -0.49
CA GLU A 103 -3.38 11.14 -1.10
C GLU A 103 -3.08 11.01 -2.60
N VAL A 104 -2.21 10.10 -2.98
CA VAL A 104 -1.91 9.82 -4.38
C VAL A 104 -3.15 9.31 -5.11
N ALA A 105 -3.92 8.40 -4.52
CA ALA A 105 -5.13 7.85 -5.12
C ALA A 105 -6.16 8.94 -5.46
N ARG A 106 -6.24 10.01 -4.67
CA ARG A 106 -7.15 11.15 -4.93
C ARG A 106 -6.82 11.91 -6.21
N LEU A 107 -5.58 11.89 -6.67
CA LEU A 107 -5.22 12.47 -7.97
C LEU A 107 -5.95 11.76 -9.12
N ALA A 108 -6.32 10.50 -8.96
CA ALA A 108 -7.11 9.74 -9.92
C ALA A 108 -8.61 9.83 -9.62
N THR A 109 -9.02 9.54 -8.37
CA THR A 109 -10.43 9.31 -7.99
C THR A 109 -11.20 10.59 -7.68
N HIS A 110 -10.54 11.67 -7.27
CA HIS A 110 -11.13 12.95 -6.88
C HIS A 110 -10.39 14.12 -7.54
N TRP A 111 -10.16 14.00 -8.83
CA TRP A 111 -9.43 15.02 -9.59
C TRP A 111 -10.25 16.30 -9.75
N ARG A 112 -9.63 17.42 -9.40
CA ARG A 112 -10.19 18.76 -9.53
C ARG A 112 -9.12 19.81 -9.90
N GLY A 113 -8.00 19.36 -10.48
CA GLY A 113 -6.89 20.23 -10.82
C GLY A 113 -5.96 20.56 -9.64
N GLN A 114 -5.97 19.73 -8.59
CA GLN A 114 -5.06 19.91 -7.45
C GLN A 114 -3.61 19.71 -7.85
N GLY A 115 -2.71 20.37 -7.11
CA GLY A 115 -1.27 20.29 -7.34
C GLY A 115 -0.67 18.93 -7.02
N GLU A 116 0.64 18.84 -7.18
CA GLU A 116 1.41 17.64 -6.90
C GLU A 116 1.43 17.28 -5.42
N VAL A 117 1.55 15.98 -5.15
CA VAL A 117 1.75 15.41 -3.82
C VAL A 117 3.25 15.22 -3.59
N HIS A 118 3.76 15.85 -2.54
CA HIS A 118 5.16 15.69 -2.14
C HIS A 118 5.31 14.56 -1.14
N LEU A 119 6.16 13.60 -1.46
CA LEU A 119 6.46 12.43 -0.65
C LEU A 119 7.97 12.33 -0.42
N PRO A 120 8.44 11.59 0.58
CA PRO A 120 9.87 11.42 0.78
C PRO A 120 10.56 10.83 -0.45
N GLY A 121 11.44 11.62 -1.08
CA GLY A 121 12.22 11.21 -2.24
C GLY A 121 11.52 11.25 -3.60
N ILE A 122 10.22 11.47 -3.64
CA ILE A 122 9.44 11.54 -4.89
C ILE A 122 8.35 12.62 -4.82
N ARG A 123 7.88 13.01 -5.97
CA ARG A 123 6.64 13.80 -6.14
C ARG A 123 5.70 13.08 -7.09
N VAL A 124 4.42 13.24 -6.88
CA VAL A 124 3.39 12.61 -7.72
C VAL A 124 2.43 13.67 -8.20
N ASP A 125 2.20 13.73 -9.49
CA ASP A 125 1.26 14.66 -10.11
C ASP A 125 0.32 13.96 -11.09
N ARG A 126 -0.64 14.70 -11.61
CA ARG A 126 -1.47 14.25 -12.72
C ARG A 126 -1.31 15.20 -13.91
N VAL A 127 -0.83 14.63 -15.02
CA VAL A 127 -0.66 15.36 -16.29
C VAL A 127 -1.18 14.48 -17.43
N ASP A 128 -2.01 15.05 -18.29
CA ASP A 128 -2.56 14.38 -19.48
C ASP A 128 -3.19 13.00 -19.19
N GLY A 129 -3.88 12.88 -18.05
CA GLY A 129 -4.53 11.63 -17.66
C GLY A 129 -3.59 10.57 -17.05
N LEU A 130 -2.32 10.91 -16.86
CA LEU A 130 -1.33 10.04 -16.23
C LEU A 130 -1.03 10.51 -14.80
N ILE A 131 -0.97 9.55 -13.88
CA ILE A 131 -0.42 9.76 -12.53
C ILE A 131 1.07 9.46 -12.62
N ARG A 132 1.89 10.51 -12.54
CA ARG A 132 3.34 10.42 -12.73
C ARG A 132 4.03 10.43 -11.37
N PHE A 133 4.90 9.47 -11.16
CA PHE A 133 5.81 9.36 -10.02
C PHE A 133 7.19 9.79 -10.51
N ILE A 134 7.70 10.88 -9.98
CA ILE A 134 8.94 11.51 -10.43
C ILE A 134 9.90 11.65 -9.25
N ALA A 135 11.19 11.38 -9.48
CA ALA A 135 12.20 11.60 -8.45
C ALA A 135 12.20 13.07 -7.98
N ALA A 136 12.16 13.28 -6.68
CA ALA A 136 12.39 14.61 -6.12
C ALA A 136 13.90 14.89 -6.13
N ILE A 137 14.25 16.00 -6.74
CA ILE A 137 15.67 16.43 -6.81
C ILE A 137 16.04 17.23 -5.56
#